data_bd891a39e9099f6423f1247b97cabeee
#
_entry.id   bd891a39e9099f6423f1247b97cabeee
#
_cell.length_a   1.000
_cell.length_b   1.000
_cell.length_c   1.000
_cell.angle_alpha   90.00
_cell.angle_beta   90.00
_cell.angle_gamma   90.00
#
_symmetry.space_group_name_H-M   'P 1'
#
loop_
_entity.id
_entity.type
_entity.pdbx_description
1 polymer ?
#
loop_
_entity_poly.entity_id
_entity_poly.type
_entity_poly.pdbx_seq_one_letter_code
_entity_poly.pdbx_strand_id
1 'polypeptide(L)'
;MADHKSARKASRRHGPAFGGSTKGVRRTAGRHNRHPKLRKFFRGLLIAILSLAIIAVIGLFVAYERTELPDPNRDFQTNTSFIYYRDGSRLGSFSVQNRQSVPYESMPKTLRDAVVSAENRTFWSDPGISVKGMTRAAWAIARGGEMQGGSTITQQYIKVLYLSQERTMSRKFKELLLAVKTGKEVPKQDILAGYLNTIYFGRGAYGAQAAAKAFFYTDASKLTLSQSAVLAAVLNSPSNFDPSGGVAARERLLQRCL
;
A
#
# COMPACT_ATOMS: atom_id res chain seq x y z
N MET A 1 -60.54 -30.90 49.72
CA MET A 1 -60.36 -31.11 51.16
C MET A 1 -59.73 -29.83 51.69
N ALA A 2 -60.64 -29.05 52.19
CA ALA A 2 -60.80 -28.57 53.57
C ALA A 2 -59.72 -27.57 53.96
N ASP A 3 -60.05 -26.31 54.04
CA ASP A 3 -60.98 -25.50 54.80
C ASP A 3 -60.41 -24.92 56.10
N HIS A 4 -60.57 -23.72 56.36
CA HIS A 4 -60.93 -22.95 57.58
C HIS A 4 -60.10 -21.66 57.71
N LYS A 5 -60.67 -20.50 57.32
CA LYS A 5 -61.42 -19.56 58.18
C LYS A 5 -60.91 -19.41 59.60
N SER A 6 -60.54 -18.17 59.99
CA SER A 6 -61.24 -17.46 61.01
C SER A 6 -60.79 -16.03 61.28
N ALA A 7 -61.71 -15.15 61.36
CA ALA A 7 -61.76 -13.75 61.66
C ALA A 7 -61.64 -13.44 63.16
N ARG A 8 -61.42 -12.20 63.48
CA ARG A 8 -61.87 -11.30 64.56
C ARG A 8 -60.75 -10.40 65.11
N LYS A 9 -60.90 -9.24 65.43
CA LYS A 9 -61.94 -8.20 65.69
C LYS A 9 -61.21 -7.00 66.32
N ALA A 10 -61.60 -5.85 65.91
CA ALA A 10 -61.37 -4.52 66.35
C ALA A 10 -60.93 -4.26 67.80
N SER A 11 -60.06 -3.26 67.99
CA SER A 11 -60.19 -2.33 69.13
C SER A 11 -59.64 -0.96 68.77
N ARG A 12 -60.52 0.02 68.79
CA ARG A 12 -60.24 1.45 68.75
C ARG A 12 -59.58 1.87 70.07
N ARG A 13 -58.48 2.67 70.00
CA ARG A 13 -58.18 3.67 71.03
C ARG A 13 -57.60 4.95 70.40
N HIS A 14 -58.25 6.04 70.78
CA HIS A 14 -57.94 7.42 70.50
C HIS A 14 -56.67 7.88 71.28
N GLY A 15 -55.92 8.84 70.64
CA GLY A 15 -55.03 9.72 71.37
C GLY A 15 -53.88 10.26 70.50
N PRO A 16 -53.30 11.41 70.81
CA PRO A 16 -53.64 12.67 70.16
C PRO A 16 -52.57 13.11 69.12
N ALA A 17 -53.00 14.10 68.31
CA ALA A 17 -52.21 14.75 67.27
C ALA A 17 -50.94 15.41 67.83
N PHE A 18 -49.76 15.04 67.27
CA PHE A 18 -48.58 15.85 67.32
C PHE A 18 -48.24 16.26 65.87
N GLY A 19 -48.36 17.56 65.60
CA GLY A 19 -47.96 18.17 64.36
C GLY A 19 -46.48 18.12 64.20
N GLY A 20 -46.02 17.31 63.24
CA GLY A 20 -44.65 17.26 62.76
C GLY A 20 -44.58 17.86 61.37
N SER A 21 -44.13 19.09 61.25
CA SER A 21 -43.83 19.81 60.03
C SER A 21 -42.74 19.04 59.26
N THR A 22 -43.09 18.26 58.24
CA THR A 22 -42.15 17.70 57.29
C THR A 22 -41.69 18.80 56.34
N LYS A 23 -40.57 19.44 56.72
CA LYS A 23 -39.78 20.24 55.77
C LYS A 23 -39.41 19.38 54.57
N GLY A 24 -40.12 19.65 53.47
CA GLY A 24 -39.80 19.04 52.16
C GLY A 24 -38.33 19.31 51.78
N VAL A 25 -37.54 18.25 51.74
CA VAL A 25 -36.20 18.27 51.18
C VAL A 25 -36.35 18.53 49.68
N ARG A 26 -36.27 19.80 49.30
CA ARG A 26 -36.08 20.19 47.91
C ARG A 26 -34.74 19.60 47.46
N ARG A 27 -34.79 18.45 46.71
CA ARG A 27 -33.68 17.98 45.88
C ARG A 27 -33.42 19.08 44.86
N THR A 28 -32.46 19.92 45.14
CA THR A 28 -31.81 20.79 44.16
C THR A 28 -31.16 19.88 43.15
N ALA A 29 -31.85 19.65 42.00
CA ALA A 29 -31.22 19.07 40.84
C ALA A 29 -29.97 19.91 40.51
N GLY A 30 -28.79 19.31 40.68
CA GLY A 30 -27.52 19.95 40.42
C GLY A 30 -27.53 20.47 38.97
N ARG A 31 -27.62 21.78 38.86
CA ARG A 31 -27.51 22.52 37.60
C ARG A 31 -26.09 22.26 37.08
N HIS A 32 -25.94 21.29 36.18
CA HIS A 32 -24.69 20.98 35.53
C HIS A 32 -24.17 22.26 34.87
N ASN A 33 -23.19 22.88 35.51
CA ASN A 33 -22.61 24.16 35.11
C ASN A 33 -21.83 23.91 33.77
N ARG A 34 -22.56 23.93 32.64
CA ARG A 34 -21.98 23.83 31.31
C ARG A 34 -21.26 25.15 31.04
N HIS A 35 -19.93 25.17 31.17
CA HIS A 35 -19.08 26.32 30.91
C HIS A 35 -19.27 26.81 29.46
N PRO A 36 -20.02 27.89 29.20
CA PRO A 36 -20.37 28.31 27.83
C PRO A 36 -19.15 28.78 27.04
N LYS A 37 -18.12 29.28 27.72
CA LYS A 37 -16.82 29.66 27.09
C LYS A 37 -16.07 28.44 26.54
N LEU A 38 -16.04 27.34 27.27
CA LEU A 38 -15.39 26.10 26.84
C LEU A 38 -16.09 25.51 25.57
N ARG A 39 -17.42 25.57 25.55
CA ARG A 39 -18.19 25.11 24.40
C ARG A 39 -17.97 25.98 23.15
N LYS A 40 -17.83 27.29 23.30
CA LYS A 40 -17.46 28.20 22.18
C LYS A 40 -16.06 27.92 21.70
N PHE A 41 -15.11 27.68 22.61
CA PHE A 41 -13.74 27.31 22.25
C PHE A 41 -13.67 26.01 21.45
N PHE A 42 -14.32 24.93 21.91
CA PHE A 42 -14.34 23.66 21.19
C PHE A 42 -15.06 23.76 19.84
N ARG A 43 -16.12 24.59 19.73
CA ARG A 43 -16.75 24.85 18.44
C ARG A 43 -15.81 25.58 17.48
N GLY A 44 -15.13 26.62 17.95
CA GLY A 44 -14.14 27.32 17.14
C GLY A 44 -12.99 26.44 16.68
N LEU A 45 -12.46 25.59 17.59
CA LEU A 45 -11.43 24.61 17.27
C LEU A 45 -11.92 23.59 16.23
N LEU A 46 -13.14 23.08 16.39
CA LEU A 46 -13.72 22.14 15.43
C LEU A 46 -13.87 22.77 14.03
N ILE A 47 -14.38 24.00 13.96
CA ILE A 47 -14.50 24.76 12.70
C ILE A 47 -13.13 24.95 12.07
N ALA A 48 -12.12 25.34 12.84
CA ALA A 48 -10.76 25.52 12.34
C ALA A 48 -10.17 24.22 11.78
N ILE A 49 -10.35 23.08 12.48
CA ILE A 49 -9.92 21.76 12.03
C ILE A 49 -10.65 21.36 10.72
N LEU A 50 -11.97 21.57 10.65
CA LEU A 50 -12.74 21.27 9.45
C LEU A 50 -12.32 22.14 8.26
N SER A 51 -12.11 23.44 8.50
CA SER A 51 -11.63 24.35 7.45
C SER A 51 -10.25 23.94 6.94
N LEU A 52 -9.33 23.59 7.84
CA LEU A 52 -8.01 23.10 7.46
C LEU A 52 -8.10 21.78 6.67
N ALA A 53 -8.97 20.86 7.07
CA ALA A 53 -9.21 19.61 6.36
C ALA A 53 -9.75 19.86 4.94
N ILE A 54 -10.70 20.79 4.78
CA ILE A 54 -11.23 21.16 3.46
C ILE A 54 -10.13 21.76 2.57
N ILE A 55 -9.32 22.67 3.10
CA ILE A 55 -8.20 23.25 2.36
C ILE A 55 -7.20 22.18 1.94
N ALA A 56 -6.90 21.24 2.82
CA ALA A 56 -6.01 20.11 2.53
C ALA A 56 -6.58 19.21 1.41
N VAL A 57 -7.87 18.91 1.44
CA VAL A 57 -8.55 18.12 0.38
C VAL A 57 -8.52 18.85 -0.96
N ILE A 58 -8.81 20.16 -0.98
CA ILE A 58 -8.73 20.97 -2.20
C ILE A 58 -7.30 21.00 -2.74
N GLY A 59 -6.31 21.20 -1.86
CA GLY A 59 -4.89 21.17 -2.23
C GLY A 59 -4.46 19.82 -2.82
N LEU A 60 -4.91 18.72 -2.23
CA LEU A 60 -4.70 17.36 -2.74
C LEU A 60 -5.35 17.16 -4.12
N PHE A 61 -6.58 17.64 -4.31
CA PHE A 61 -7.30 17.55 -5.57
C PHE A 61 -6.59 18.33 -6.67
N VAL A 62 -6.19 19.59 -6.39
CA VAL A 62 -5.43 20.42 -7.34
C VAL A 62 -4.08 19.78 -7.68
N ALA A 63 -3.38 19.22 -6.69
CA ALA A 63 -2.12 18.51 -6.91
C ALA A 63 -2.33 17.27 -7.80
N TYR A 64 -3.42 16.52 -7.60
CA TYR A 64 -3.79 15.35 -8.42
C TYR A 64 -4.05 15.77 -9.88
N GLU A 65 -4.87 16.78 -10.11
CA GLU A 65 -5.20 17.27 -11.47
C GLU A 65 -3.95 17.79 -12.22
N ARG A 66 -3.09 18.54 -11.51
CA ARG A 66 -1.86 19.08 -12.10
C ARG A 66 -0.74 18.07 -12.31
N THR A 67 -0.89 16.85 -11.78
CA THR A 67 0.10 15.80 -11.97
C THR A 67 -0.12 15.14 -13.32
N GLU A 68 0.73 15.44 -14.30
CA GLU A 68 0.73 14.75 -15.58
C GLU A 68 1.33 13.36 -15.44
N LEU A 69 0.72 12.37 -16.10
CA LEU A 69 1.35 11.07 -16.28
C LEU A 69 2.42 11.21 -17.36
N PRO A 70 3.69 11.03 -17.02
CA PRO A 70 4.73 11.04 -18.03
C PRO A 70 4.52 9.85 -18.98
N ASP A 71 4.79 10.06 -20.27
CA ASP A 71 4.71 8.97 -21.26
C ASP A 71 5.82 7.93 -20.97
N PRO A 72 5.47 6.67 -20.68
CA PRO A 72 6.46 5.63 -20.41
C PRO A 72 7.44 5.43 -21.57
N ASN A 73 7.04 5.73 -22.79
CA ASN A 73 7.87 5.55 -23.99
C ASN A 73 8.85 6.71 -24.22
N ARG A 74 8.59 7.89 -23.63
CA ARG A 74 9.37 9.10 -23.90
C ARG A 74 10.73 9.06 -23.20
N ASP A 75 10.79 8.54 -21.98
CA ASP A 75 12.01 8.56 -21.14
C ASP A 75 12.77 7.23 -21.19
N PHE A 76 12.19 6.17 -21.78
CA PHE A 76 12.75 4.82 -21.83
C PHE A 76 13.21 4.36 -23.20
N GLN A 77 13.18 5.21 -24.22
CA GLN A 77 14.00 5.03 -25.40
C GLN A 77 15.46 5.29 -25.00
N THR A 78 16.00 4.48 -24.07
CA THR A 78 17.43 4.36 -23.91
C THR A 78 17.95 3.78 -25.22
N ASN A 79 18.45 4.67 -26.05
CA ASN A 79 19.04 4.34 -27.32
C ASN A 79 20.16 3.32 -27.06
N THR A 80 19.91 2.08 -27.42
CA THR A 80 20.96 1.10 -27.54
C THR A 80 21.75 1.50 -28.78
N SER A 81 22.94 2.03 -28.58
CA SER A 81 23.84 2.29 -29.69
C SER A 81 24.43 0.98 -30.16
N PHE A 82 24.15 0.60 -31.38
CA PHE A 82 24.76 -0.59 -32.01
C PHE A 82 26.01 -0.17 -32.76
N ILE A 83 27.07 -0.91 -32.57
CA ILE A 83 28.32 -0.78 -33.32
C ILE A 83 28.35 -1.89 -34.36
N TYR A 84 28.57 -1.51 -35.61
CA TYR A 84 28.63 -2.44 -36.73
C TYR A 84 30.04 -2.43 -37.34
N TYR A 85 30.48 -3.55 -37.83
CA TYR A 85 31.59 -3.63 -38.76
C TYR A 85 31.24 -2.98 -40.10
N ARG A 86 32.27 -2.72 -40.91
CA ARG A 86 32.06 -2.11 -42.24
C ARG A 86 31.26 -2.99 -43.20
N ASP A 87 31.22 -4.29 -42.96
CA ASP A 87 30.43 -5.28 -43.70
C ASP A 87 28.99 -5.37 -43.24
N GLY A 88 28.58 -4.53 -42.31
CA GLY A 88 27.21 -4.52 -41.74
C GLY A 88 26.98 -5.56 -40.66
N SER A 89 27.96 -6.40 -40.30
CA SER A 89 27.84 -7.31 -39.19
C SER A 89 27.92 -6.56 -37.86
N ARG A 90 27.16 -7.01 -36.86
CA ARG A 90 27.08 -6.34 -35.57
C ARG A 90 28.31 -6.65 -34.71
N LEU A 91 29.12 -5.65 -34.43
CA LEU A 91 30.29 -5.76 -33.52
C LEU A 91 29.86 -5.84 -32.06
N GLY A 92 28.86 -5.03 -31.66
CA GLY A 92 28.43 -4.96 -30.28
C GLY A 92 27.32 -3.92 -30.09
N SER A 93 26.90 -3.74 -28.87
CA SER A 93 25.95 -2.70 -28.49
C SER A 93 26.37 -2.05 -27.18
N PHE A 94 26.26 -0.74 -27.15
CA PHE A 94 26.33 0.06 -25.92
C PHE A 94 24.92 0.42 -25.49
N SER A 95 24.49 -0.07 -24.35
CA SER A 95 23.28 0.43 -23.70
C SER A 95 23.59 0.74 -22.24
N VAL A 96 23.07 1.85 -21.76
CA VAL A 96 23.16 2.21 -20.33
C VAL A 96 22.41 1.17 -19.48
N GLN A 97 21.42 0.49 -20.08
CA GLN A 97 20.67 -0.61 -19.47
C GLN A 97 20.36 -1.66 -20.54
N ASN A 98 20.66 -2.92 -20.25
CA ASN A 98 20.29 -4.03 -21.11
C ASN A 98 18.79 -4.31 -20.98
N ARG A 99 17.95 -3.58 -21.74
CA ARG A 99 16.51 -3.73 -21.75
C ARG A 99 16.04 -4.26 -23.10
N GLN A 100 15.23 -5.28 -23.05
CA GLN A 100 14.49 -5.79 -24.17
C GLN A 100 13.04 -5.90 -23.74
N SER A 101 12.21 -4.96 -24.19
CA SER A 101 10.78 -4.97 -23.86
C SER A 101 10.09 -6.07 -24.64
N VAL A 102 9.21 -6.79 -23.97
CA VAL A 102 8.34 -7.82 -24.56
C VAL A 102 6.87 -7.49 -24.27
N PRO A 103 5.96 -7.77 -25.22
CA PRO A 103 4.52 -7.58 -25.01
C PRO A 103 4.02 -8.39 -23.81
N TYR A 104 2.93 -7.92 -23.18
CA TYR A 104 2.29 -8.60 -22.04
C TYR A 104 1.95 -10.07 -22.37
N GLU A 105 1.42 -10.32 -23.55
CA GLU A 105 1.00 -11.64 -24.05
C GLU A 105 2.18 -12.60 -24.20
N SER A 106 3.37 -12.07 -24.47
CA SER A 106 4.60 -12.85 -24.59
C SER A 106 5.22 -13.24 -23.24
N MET A 107 4.72 -12.65 -22.15
CA MET A 107 5.12 -13.02 -20.79
C MET A 107 4.27 -14.19 -20.31
N PRO A 108 4.85 -15.33 -19.90
CA PRO A 108 4.08 -16.47 -19.42
C PRO A 108 3.18 -16.09 -18.24
N LYS A 109 1.99 -16.68 -18.19
CA LYS A 109 1.06 -16.49 -17.07
C LYS A 109 1.73 -16.83 -15.72
N THR A 110 2.57 -17.87 -15.71
CA THR A 110 3.35 -18.30 -14.54
C THR A 110 4.24 -17.19 -13.99
N LEU A 111 4.93 -16.42 -14.84
CA LEU A 111 5.76 -15.28 -14.40
C LEU A 111 4.90 -14.15 -13.84
N ARG A 112 3.82 -13.80 -14.54
CA ARG A 112 2.91 -12.71 -14.13
C ARG A 112 2.28 -13.02 -12.78
N ASP A 113 1.76 -14.24 -12.61
CA ASP A 113 1.12 -14.68 -11.37
C ASP A 113 2.14 -14.81 -10.21
N ALA A 114 3.34 -15.33 -10.46
CA ALA A 114 4.39 -15.44 -9.45
C ALA A 114 4.79 -14.06 -8.93
N VAL A 115 5.00 -13.08 -9.81
CA VAL A 115 5.37 -11.71 -9.42
C VAL A 115 4.25 -11.02 -8.67
N VAL A 116 3.00 -11.12 -9.13
CA VAL A 116 1.84 -10.55 -8.41
C VAL A 116 1.67 -11.21 -7.04
N SER A 117 1.86 -12.51 -6.93
CA SER A 117 1.76 -13.24 -5.66
C SER A 117 2.85 -12.87 -4.67
N ALA A 118 4.07 -12.64 -5.16
CA ALA A 118 5.22 -12.29 -4.34
C ALA A 118 5.22 -10.83 -3.89
N GLU A 119 4.88 -9.89 -4.78
CA GLU A 119 5.04 -8.46 -4.55
C GLU A 119 3.74 -7.75 -4.14
N ASN A 120 2.61 -8.13 -4.73
CA ASN A 120 1.33 -7.44 -4.48
C ASN A 120 0.11 -8.30 -4.80
N ARG A 121 -0.32 -9.13 -3.86
CA ARG A 121 -1.47 -10.04 -4.02
C ARG A 121 -2.79 -9.35 -4.36
N THR A 122 -2.92 -8.07 -4.03
CA THR A 122 -4.13 -7.27 -4.30
C THR A 122 -4.01 -6.44 -5.57
N PHE A 123 -2.97 -6.63 -6.37
CA PHE A 123 -2.65 -5.81 -7.55
C PHE A 123 -3.85 -5.57 -8.47
N TRP A 124 -4.62 -6.62 -8.78
CA TRP A 124 -5.74 -6.54 -9.71
C TRP A 124 -6.92 -5.69 -9.20
N SER A 125 -7.03 -5.51 -7.88
CA SER A 125 -8.14 -4.79 -7.22
C SER A 125 -7.74 -3.49 -6.56
N ASP A 126 -6.44 -3.23 -6.34
CA ASP A 126 -6.01 -1.99 -5.68
C ASP A 126 -6.03 -0.78 -6.63
N PRO A 127 -6.25 0.44 -6.10
CA PRO A 127 -6.26 1.66 -6.89
C PRO A 127 -4.84 2.22 -7.19
N GLY A 128 -3.81 1.38 -7.18
CA GLY A 128 -2.41 1.78 -7.34
C GLY A 128 -1.63 1.92 -6.02
N ILE A 129 -2.33 2.01 -4.90
CA ILE A 129 -1.76 2.05 -3.54
C ILE A 129 -2.46 1.03 -2.63
N SER A 130 -1.76 0.52 -1.63
CA SER A 130 -2.34 -0.37 -0.62
C SER A 130 -2.45 0.35 0.72
N VAL A 131 -3.64 0.84 1.07
CA VAL A 131 -3.91 1.46 2.37
C VAL A 131 -3.58 0.48 3.50
N LYS A 132 -4.00 -0.80 3.36
CA LYS A 132 -3.69 -1.85 4.34
C LYS A 132 -2.17 -2.09 4.47
N GLY A 133 -1.44 -2.07 3.37
CA GLY A 133 0.03 -2.18 3.37
C GLY A 133 0.69 -0.99 4.06
N MET A 134 0.22 0.22 3.77
CA MET A 134 0.72 1.46 4.37
C MET A 134 0.45 1.53 5.88
N THR A 135 -0.75 1.18 6.35
CA THR A 135 -1.07 1.16 7.78
C THR A 135 -0.27 0.10 8.52
N ARG A 136 -0.07 -1.08 7.93
CA ARG A 136 0.78 -2.12 8.51
C ARG A 136 2.23 -1.67 8.62
N ALA A 137 2.79 -1.02 7.59
CA ALA A 137 4.14 -0.50 7.59
C ALA A 137 4.32 0.60 8.65
N ALA A 138 3.37 1.55 8.73
CA ALA A 138 3.37 2.60 9.76
C ALA A 138 3.31 2.01 11.17
N TRP A 139 2.49 1.00 11.40
CA TRP A 139 2.39 0.29 12.68
C TRP A 139 3.67 -0.44 13.07
N ALA A 140 4.33 -1.11 12.09
CA ALA A 140 5.60 -1.79 12.31
C ALA A 140 6.69 -0.78 12.72
N ILE A 141 6.79 0.36 12.02
CA ILE A 141 7.74 1.44 12.34
C ILE A 141 7.47 2.00 13.75
N ALA A 142 6.21 2.26 14.10
CA ALA A 142 5.84 2.77 15.43
C ALA A 142 6.22 1.80 16.57
N ARG A 143 6.37 0.51 16.28
CA ARG A 143 6.83 -0.54 17.23
C ARG A 143 8.34 -0.81 17.16
N GLY A 144 9.11 -0.01 16.43
CA GLY A 144 10.56 -0.20 16.28
C GLY A 144 10.95 -1.36 15.36
N GLY A 145 9.99 -1.90 14.56
CA GLY A 145 10.24 -2.93 13.57
C GLY A 145 10.80 -2.37 12.26
N GLU A 146 11.45 -3.22 11.47
CA GLU A 146 11.91 -2.87 10.13
C GLU A 146 10.75 -2.62 9.18
N MET A 147 10.95 -1.71 8.22
CA MET A 147 9.98 -1.36 7.19
C MET A 147 9.83 -2.51 6.20
N GLN A 148 8.94 -3.46 6.49
CA GLN A 148 8.59 -4.53 5.57
C GLN A 148 7.68 -4.02 4.45
N GLY A 149 7.98 -4.46 3.21
CA GLY A 149 7.38 -4.04 1.95
C GLY A 149 5.88 -3.77 1.97
N GLY A 150 5.53 -2.49 1.90
CA GLY A 150 4.14 -2.02 1.77
C GLY A 150 3.87 -1.33 0.44
N SER A 151 4.87 -1.28 -0.47
CA SER A 151 4.72 -0.65 -1.79
C SER A 151 4.09 -1.61 -2.78
N THR A 152 3.08 -1.13 -3.52
CA THR A 152 2.44 -1.90 -4.60
C THR A 152 3.34 -2.00 -5.84
N ILE A 153 3.01 -2.92 -6.76
CA ILE A 153 3.65 -3.01 -8.08
C ILE A 153 3.56 -1.65 -8.80
N THR A 154 2.40 -0.99 -8.76
CA THR A 154 2.21 0.33 -9.36
C THR A 154 3.17 1.38 -8.77
N GLN A 155 3.33 1.43 -7.45
CA GLN A 155 4.27 2.34 -6.80
C GLN A 155 5.72 2.04 -7.15
N GLN A 156 6.10 0.75 -7.23
CA GLN A 156 7.43 0.33 -7.64
C GLN A 156 7.70 0.72 -9.11
N TYR A 157 6.72 0.53 -9.99
CA TYR A 157 6.79 0.92 -11.39
C TYR A 157 7.00 2.44 -11.53
N ILE A 158 6.18 3.26 -10.87
CA ILE A 158 6.32 4.71 -10.86
C ILE A 158 7.68 5.16 -10.33
N LYS A 159 8.16 4.53 -9.25
CA LYS A 159 9.46 4.83 -8.67
C LYS A 159 10.59 4.59 -9.66
N VAL A 160 10.53 3.49 -10.42
CA VAL A 160 11.57 3.17 -11.42
C VAL A 160 11.49 4.10 -12.62
N LEU A 161 10.27 4.46 -13.04
CA LEU A 161 10.06 5.28 -14.23
C LEU A 161 10.43 6.75 -14.04
N TYR A 162 10.00 7.36 -12.93
CA TYR A 162 9.85 8.82 -12.88
C TYR A 162 10.58 9.49 -11.73
N LEU A 163 11.20 8.73 -10.83
CA LEU A 163 11.69 9.31 -9.60
C LEU A 163 13.19 9.17 -9.46
N SER A 164 13.85 10.29 -9.16
CA SER A 164 15.27 10.32 -8.80
C SER A 164 15.52 9.42 -7.56
N GLN A 165 16.78 9.02 -7.39
CA GLN A 165 17.20 8.17 -6.26
C GLN A 165 17.14 8.88 -4.90
N GLU A 166 16.88 10.19 -4.87
CA GLU A 166 16.79 10.96 -3.64
C GLU A 166 15.63 10.51 -2.77
N ARG A 167 15.88 10.32 -1.48
CA ARG A 167 14.88 9.88 -0.49
C ARG A 167 14.25 11.08 0.21
N THR A 168 13.42 11.86 -0.48
CA THR A 168 12.71 13.00 0.09
C THR A 168 11.23 12.69 0.34
N MET A 169 10.61 13.39 1.30
CA MET A 169 9.16 13.25 1.55
C MET A 169 8.34 13.78 0.38
N SER A 170 8.77 14.85 -0.29
CA SER A 170 8.11 15.39 -1.49
C SER A 170 8.09 14.38 -2.63
N ARG A 171 9.20 13.66 -2.84
CA ARG A 171 9.27 12.56 -3.80
C ARG A 171 8.27 11.45 -3.46
N LYS A 172 8.19 11.06 -2.17
CA LYS A 172 7.25 10.01 -1.74
C LYS A 172 5.80 10.43 -1.94
N PHE A 173 5.50 11.69 -1.73
CA PHE A 173 4.17 12.24 -2.01
C PHE A 173 3.83 12.21 -3.50
N LYS A 174 4.76 12.62 -4.37
CA LYS A 174 4.59 12.50 -5.84
C LYS A 174 4.39 11.05 -6.28
N GLU A 175 5.17 10.12 -5.73
CA GLU A 175 5.02 8.66 -5.98
C GLU A 175 3.59 8.20 -5.68
N LEU A 176 3.04 8.61 -4.53
CA LEU A 176 1.68 8.22 -4.15
C LEU A 176 0.64 8.80 -5.10
N LEU A 177 0.73 10.09 -5.47
CA LEU A 177 -0.19 10.72 -6.40
C LEU A 177 -0.15 10.06 -7.78
N LEU A 178 1.07 9.88 -8.32
CA LEU A 178 1.27 9.20 -9.60
C LEU A 178 0.77 7.76 -9.57
N ALA A 179 1.02 7.02 -8.49
CA ALA A 179 0.56 5.64 -8.36
C ALA A 179 -0.97 5.54 -8.34
N VAL A 180 -1.66 6.45 -7.66
CA VAL A 180 -3.13 6.51 -7.66
C VAL A 180 -3.66 6.87 -9.04
N LYS A 181 -3.05 7.87 -9.71
CA LYS A 181 -3.46 8.29 -11.04
C LYS A 181 -3.24 7.18 -12.07
N THR A 182 -2.03 6.58 -12.09
CA THR A 182 -1.71 5.43 -12.95
C THR A 182 -2.65 4.26 -12.69
N GLY A 183 -2.91 3.93 -11.41
CA GLY A 183 -3.78 2.81 -11.04
C GLY A 183 -5.23 2.96 -11.48
N LYS A 184 -5.69 4.22 -11.71
CA LYS A 184 -7.03 4.55 -12.19
C LYS A 184 -7.11 4.68 -13.71
N GLU A 185 -6.11 5.27 -14.34
CA GLU A 185 -6.14 5.68 -15.75
C GLU A 185 -5.48 4.67 -16.69
N VAL A 186 -4.57 3.82 -16.17
CA VAL A 186 -3.85 2.84 -16.98
C VAL A 186 -4.36 1.43 -16.71
N PRO A 187 -4.62 0.61 -17.74
CA PRO A 187 -5.01 -0.78 -17.58
C PRO A 187 -3.98 -1.57 -16.75
N LYS A 188 -4.45 -2.44 -15.87
CA LYS A 188 -3.58 -3.23 -14.98
C LYS A 188 -2.57 -4.09 -15.74
N GLN A 189 -2.96 -4.61 -16.91
CA GLN A 189 -2.07 -5.39 -17.76
C GLN A 189 -0.90 -4.55 -18.26
N ASP A 190 -1.14 -3.29 -18.65
CA ASP A 190 -0.11 -2.38 -19.12
C ASP A 190 0.84 -1.95 -18.00
N ILE A 191 0.29 -1.73 -16.79
CA ILE A 191 1.11 -1.47 -15.60
C ILE A 191 2.03 -2.65 -15.31
N LEU A 192 1.51 -3.88 -15.33
CA LEU A 192 2.29 -5.09 -15.04
C LEU A 192 3.34 -5.34 -16.13
N ALA A 193 2.96 -5.17 -17.41
CA ALA A 193 3.90 -5.27 -18.52
C ALA A 193 5.02 -4.24 -18.43
N GLY A 194 4.67 -2.99 -18.17
CA GLY A 194 5.64 -1.92 -17.95
C GLY A 194 6.57 -2.21 -16.77
N TYR A 195 6.03 -2.65 -15.64
CA TYR A 195 6.81 -3.05 -14.48
C TYR A 195 7.80 -4.18 -14.81
N LEU A 196 7.32 -5.27 -15.40
CA LEU A 196 8.12 -6.43 -15.75
C LEU A 196 9.17 -6.13 -16.83
N ASN A 197 8.97 -5.12 -17.65
CA ASN A 197 9.95 -4.67 -18.65
C ASN A 197 11.00 -3.70 -18.08
N THR A 198 10.78 -3.14 -16.89
CA THR A 198 11.64 -2.06 -16.37
C THR A 198 12.36 -2.40 -15.07
N ILE A 199 11.80 -3.27 -14.25
CA ILE A 199 12.35 -3.58 -12.92
C ILE A 199 13.70 -4.31 -13.04
N TYR A 200 14.58 -4.03 -12.07
CA TYR A 200 15.88 -4.67 -11.98
C TYR A 200 15.80 -6.04 -11.30
N PHE A 201 16.25 -7.08 -11.96
CA PHE A 201 16.28 -8.47 -11.48
C PHE A 201 17.66 -8.91 -10.92
N GLY A 202 18.66 -8.06 -10.96
CA GLY A 202 20.05 -8.45 -10.66
C GLY A 202 20.85 -8.77 -11.92
N ARG A 203 22.15 -9.06 -11.75
CA ARG A 203 23.08 -9.42 -12.86
C ARG A 203 23.07 -8.43 -14.03
N GLY A 204 22.85 -7.14 -13.76
CA GLY A 204 22.72 -6.13 -14.81
C GLY A 204 21.44 -6.25 -15.67
N ALA A 205 20.52 -7.15 -15.33
CA ALA A 205 19.31 -7.41 -16.09
C ALA A 205 18.15 -6.50 -15.66
N TYR A 206 17.69 -5.65 -16.55
CA TYR A 206 16.51 -4.83 -16.42
C TYR A 206 15.40 -5.39 -17.33
N GLY A 207 14.30 -5.77 -16.73
CA GLY A 207 13.16 -6.40 -17.40
C GLY A 207 13.27 -7.93 -17.53
N ALA A 208 12.11 -8.55 -17.69
CA ALA A 208 11.94 -10.01 -17.69
C ALA A 208 12.72 -10.72 -18.79
N GLN A 209 12.83 -10.12 -19.99
CA GLN A 209 13.57 -10.73 -21.10
C GLN A 209 15.08 -10.79 -20.81
N ALA A 210 15.64 -9.68 -20.32
CA ALA A 210 17.05 -9.63 -19.94
C ALA A 210 17.31 -10.57 -18.76
N ALA A 211 16.41 -10.64 -17.78
CA ALA A 211 16.51 -11.55 -16.65
C ALA A 211 16.47 -13.03 -17.09
N ALA A 212 15.54 -13.40 -17.98
CA ALA A 212 15.47 -14.77 -18.52
C ALA A 212 16.76 -15.18 -19.20
N LYS A 213 17.39 -14.27 -19.95
CA LYS A 213 18.71 -14.49 -20.58
C LYS A 213 19.81 -14.61 -19.52
N ALA A 214 19.87 -13.69 -18.56
CA ALA A 214 20.97 -13.62 -17.57
C ALA A 214 20.95 -14.78 -16.56
N PHE A 215 19.75 -15.28 -16.21
CA PHE A 215 19.61 -16.34 -15.21
C PHE A 215 19.53 -17.73 -15.83
N PHE A 216 18.90 -17.87 -17.02
CA PHE A 216 18.53 -19.17 -17.56
C PHE A 216 18.90 -19.37 -19.04
N TYR A 217 19.54 -18.39 -19.68
CA TYR A 217 19.93 -18.44 -21.10
C TYR A 217 18.74 -18.72 -22.05
N THR A 218 17.53 -18.27 -21.67
CA THR A 218 16.29 -18.51 -22.42
C THR A 218 15.53 -17.20 -22.68
N ASP A 219 14.48 -17.27 -23.48
CA ASP A 219 13.57 -16.14 -23.70
C ASP A 219 12.51 -16.08 -22.58
N ALA A 220 12.02 -14.86 -22.28
CA ALA A 220 10.99 -14.68 -21.27
C ALA A 220 9.74 -15.52 -21.55
N SER A 221 9.37 -15.66 -22.82
CA SER A 221 8.20 -16.45 -23.27
C SER A 221 8.34 -17.97 -23.00
N LYS A 222 9.56 -18.45 -22.76
CA LYS A 222 9.86 -19.89 -22.53
C LYS A 222 10.12 -20.20 -21.05
N LEU A 223 9.94 -19.25 -20.16
CA LEU A 223 10.16 -19.47 -18.71
C LEU A 223 9.20 -20.53 -18.18
N THR A 224 9.76 -21.51 -17.49
CA THR A 224 9.01 -22.50 -16.73
C THR A 224 8.42 -21.92 -15.44
N LEU A 225 7.53 -22.64 -14.77
CA LEU A 225 7.00 -22.25 -13.47
C LEU A 225 8.11 -22.02 -12.44
N SER A 226 9.06 -22.94 -12.33
CA SER A 226 10.17 -22.85 -11.38
C SER A 226 11.08 -21.64 -11.66
N GLN A 227 11.40 -21.40 -12.94
CA GLN A 227 12.17 -20.23 -13.35
C GLN A 227 11.43 -18.92 -13.07
N SER A 228 10.12 -18.90 -13.29
CA SER A 228 9.24 -17.77 -12.97
C SER A 228 9.21 -17.47 -11.47
N ALA A 229 9.13 -18.50 -10.64
CA ALA A 229 9.18 -18.37 -9.19
C ALA A 229 10.53 -17.82 -8.69
N VAL A 230 11.64 -18.30 -9.26
CA VAL A 230 12.98 -17.77 -8.96
C VAL A 230 13.08 -16.29 -9.31
N LEU A 231 12.66 -15.86 -10.51
CA LEU A 231 12.69 -14.45 -10.89
C LEU A 231 11.80 -13.60 -9.96
N ALA A 232 10.61 -14.07 -9.61
CA ALA A 232 9.73 -13.36 -8.69
C ALA A 232 10.33 -13.24 -7.27
N ALA A 233 11.03 -14.27 -6.80
CA ALA A 233 11.69 -14.25 -5.50
C ALA A 233 12.89 -13.29 -5.48
N VAL A 234 13.68 -13.25 -6.54
CA VAL A 234 14.86 -12.40 -6.68
C VAL A 234 14.50 -10.91 -6.69
N LEU A 235 13.34 -10.52 -7.21
CA LEU A 235 12.90 -9.10 -7.29
C LEU A 235 12.97 -8.36 -5.96
N ASN A 236 12.66 -9.01 -4.87
CA ASN A 236 12.61 -8.38 -3.54
C ASN A 236 14.00 -7.86 -3.09
N SER A 237 15.06 -8.60 -3.39
CA SER A 237 16.43 -8.23 -3.06
C SER A 237 17.41 -9.01 -3.96
N PRO A 238 17.69 -8.49 -5.17
CA PRO A 238 18.47 -9.21 -6.16
C PRO A 238 19.83 -9.73 -5.66
N SER A 239 20.54 -8.92 -4.87
CA SER A 239 21.83 -9.32 -4.32
C SER A 239 21.75 -10.43 -3.25
N ASN A 240 20.66 -10.47 -2.47
CA ASN A 240 20.51 -11.43 -1.38
C ASN A 240 19.91 -12.77 -1.84
N PHE A 241 19.16 -12.76 -2.93
CA PHE A 241 18.45 -13.93 -3.46
C PHE A 241 19.06 -14.47 -4.77
N ASP A 242 20.20 -13.93 -5.23
CA ASP A 242 20.89 -14.47 -6.40
C ASP A 242 21.40 -15.88 -6.09
N PRO A 243 20.98 -16.92 -6.85
CA PRO A 243 21.41 -18.29 -6.59
C PRO A 243 22.93 -18.53 -6.78
N SER A 244 23.65 -17.60 -7.42
CA SER A 244 25.12 -17.66 -7.53
C SER A 244 25.82 -17.21 -6.25
N GLY A 245 25.13 -16.57 -5.31
CA GLY A 245 25.69 -16.07 -4.03
C GLY A 245 26.02 -17.14 -2.97
N GLY A 246 26.09 -18.40 -3.37
CA GLY A 246 26.45 -19.52 -2.49
C GLY A 246 25.26 -20.17 -1.79
N VAL A 247 25.55 -21.09 -0.84
CA VAL A 247 24.53 -21.94 -0.18
C VAL A 247 23.48 -21.10 0.56
N ALA A 248 23.92 -20.14 1.38
CA ALA A 248 23.00 -19.30 2.15
C ALA A 248 22.06 -18.46 1.29
N ALA A 249 22.49 -18.00 0.10
CA ALA A 249 21.63 -17.28 -0.84
C ALA A 249 20.58 -18.22 -1.47
N ARG A 250 20.98 -19.45 -1.80
CA ARG A 250 20.06 -20.48 -2.33
C ARG A 250 19.01 -20.91 -1.30
N GLU A 251 19.40 -21.08 -0.04
CA GLU A 251 18.44 -21.38 1.03
C GLU A 251 17.41 -20.27 1.21
N ARG A 252 17.85 -19.00 1.29
CA ARG A 252 16.94 -17.86 1.37
C ARG A 252 16.00 -17.78 0.17
N LEU A 253 16.53 -18.02 -1.04
CA LEU A 253 15.74 -18.08 -2.26
C LEU A 253 14.67 -19.16 -2.20
N LEU A 254 15.03 -20.40 -1.81
CA LEU A 254 14.09 -21.52 -1.67
C LEU A 254 12.99 -21.22 -0.66
N GLN A 255 13.33 -20.69 0.52
CA GLN A 255 12.34 -20.30 1.53
C GLN A 255 11.36 -19.24 1.03
N ARG A 256 11.78 -18.40 0.09
CA ARG A 256 10.90 -17.39 -0.51
C ARG A 256 10.04 -17.93 -1.65
N CYS A 257 10.46 -18.97 -2.34
CA CYS A 257 9.71 -19.63 -3.40
C CYS A 257 8.59 -20.53 -2.86
N LEU A 258 8.74 -21.04 -1.62
CA LEU A 258 7.75 -21.85 -0.91
C LEU A 258 6.71 -21.00 -0.19
#